data_edde0bb63e5cf04384da8a17e3b00544
#
_entry.id   edde0bb63e5cf04384da8a17e3b00544
#
_cell.length_a   1.000
_cell.length_b   1.000
_cell.length_c   1.000
_cell.angle_alpha   90.00
_cell.angle_beta   90.00
_cell.angle_gamma   90.00
#
_symmetry.space_group_name_H-M   'P 1'
#
loop_
_entity.id
_entity.type
_entity.pdbx_description
1 polymer ?
#
loop_
_entity_poly.entity_id
_entity_poly.type
_entity_poly.pdbx_seq_one_letter_code
_entity_poly.pdbx_strand_id
1 'polypeptide(L)'
;MLIKNPENYETELLNDINNILNEKHPQNNTLYGTINEMSDVERKFLNGIIRQLKPKKILEIGVSAGGSSIIILNAIKDIEEAKLYSIDYLKKWHFNNEKDVGYLVKEKCNYLSDKWKLYTGGVTANFIEEIGGDIDLCLLDTAHRNPGEFMDFLMFLPYMKKNAVIVIHDIMFHTFNIDPQASTCGLLFNTIKGKKITTKDNFNNNVGNVANIGAVILDDNIMDNILEHFLLLMLPWKYMPKDEDIIVTQRLFSKHYSQELIDLFLSIVLMHKNNHTINYNSNLEPQIVDLNNRISKLEIDNSNILKKTHKIIDTLAWCIPIRKWRDNFRNKF
;
A
#
# COMPACT_ATOMS: atom_id res chain seq x y z
N MET A 1 13.25 12.06 -26.21
CA MET A 1 12.33 11.14 -26.98
C MET A 1 10.90 11.62 -26.81
N LEU A 2 10.06 11.57 -27.85
CA LEU A 2 8.67 12.02 -27.79
C LEU A 2 7.73 10.81 -27.74
N ILE A 3 7.23 10.48 -26.53
CA ILE A 3 6.18 9.47 -26.36
C ILE A 3 4.83 10.11 -26.74
N LYS A 4 4.08 9.47 -27.65
CA LYS A 4 2.80 9.98 -28.14
C LYS A 4 1.74 8.88 -28.11
N ASN A 5 0.55 9.20 -27.59
CA ASN A 5 -0.63 8.34 -27.55
C ASN A 5 -0.28 6.88 -27.21
N PRO A 6 0.36 6.64 -26.03
CA PRO A 6 0.87 5.31 -25.72
C PRO A 6 -0.23 4.25 -25.69
N GLU A 7 -1.47 4.63 -25.36
CA GLU A 7 -2.63 3.75 -25.32
C GLU A 7 -3.01 3.14 -26.68
N ASN A 8 -2.47 3.70 -27.78
CA ASN A 8 -2.73 3.23 -29.15
C ASN A 8 -1.53 2.50 -29.76
N TYR A 9 -0.43 2.35 -29.03
CA TYR A 9 0.83 1.86 -29.59
C TYR A 9 1.04 0.37 -29.31
N GLU A 10 1.18 -0.43 -30.35
CA GLU A 10 1.42 -1.90 -30.29
C GLU A 10 0.52 -2.63 -29.27
N THR A 11 -0.77 -2.27 -29.24
CA THR A 11 -1.73 -2.83 -28.27
C THR A 11 -2.10 -4.28 -28.55
N GLU A 12 -1.89 -4.77 -29.79
CA GLU A 12 -2.08 -6.17 -30.20
C GLU A 12 -1.22 -7.14 -29.40
N LEU A 13 -0.07 -6.71 -28.89
CA LEU A 13 0.79 -7.53 -28.01
C LEU A 13 0.09 -7.96 -26.71
N LEU A 14 -0.89 -7.19 -26.25
CA LEU A 14 -1.67 -7.55 -25.07
C LEU A 14 -2.59 -8.75 -25.31
N ASN A 15 -2.94 -9.05 -26.57
CA ASN A 15 -3.82 -10.17 -26.93
C ASN A 15 -3.26 -11.52 -26.45
N ASP A 16 -1.92 -11.67 -26.47
CA ASP A 16 -1.23 -12.88 -26.03
C ASP A 16 -1.47 -13.20 -24.54
N ILE A 17 -1.74 -12.17 -23.74
CA ILE A 17 -1.87 -12.26 -22.27
C ILE A 17 -3.25 -11.86 -21.75
N ASN A 18 -4.18 -11.45 -22.63
CA ASN A 18 -5.51 -10.98 -22.24
C ASN A 18 -6.28 -11.96 -21.38
N ASN A 19 -6.19 -13.28 -21.68
CA ASN A 19 -6.88 -14.29 -20.88
C ASN A 19 -6.43 -14.29 -19.42
N ILE A 20 -5.14 -14.04 -19.19
CA ILE A 20 -4.55 -13.96 -17.84
C ILE A 20 -4.99 -12.67 -17.14
N LEU A 21 -4.85 -11.54 -17.86
CA LEU A 21 -5.18 -10.22 -17.30
C LEU A 21 -6.67 -10.06 -16.97
N ASN A 22 -7.54 -10.77 -17.70
CA ASN A 22 -8.99 -10.75 -17.51
C ASN A 22 -9.51 -11.85 -16.58
N GLU A 23 -8.66 -12.69 -15.98
CA GLU A 23 -9.09 -13.61 -14.92
C GLU A 23 -9.83 -12.81 -13.83
N LYS A 24 -10.95 -13.37 -13.34
CA LYS A 24 -11.74 -12.72 -12.29
C LYS A 24 -10.96 -12.66 -11.00
N HIS A 25 -11.00 -11.49 -10.35
CA HIS A 25 -10.45 -11.35 -9.01
C HIS A 25 -11.27 -12.20 -8.01
N PRO A 26 -10.63 -12.92 -7.08
CA PRO A 26 -11.34 -13.76 -6.11
C PRO A 26 -12.25 -12.97 -5.17
N GLN A 27 -11.97 -11.69 -4.96
CA GLN A 27 -12.86 -10.78 -4.24
C GLN A 27 -13.64 -9.93 -5.26
N ASN A 28 -14.96 -10.01 -5.22
CA ASN A 28 -15.85 -9.31 -6.17
C ASN A 28 -15.90 -7.77 -5.98
N ASN A 29 -15.14 -7.23 -5.04
CA ASN A 29 -15.18 -5.81 -4.65
C ASN A 29 -13.98 -4.99 -5.13
N THR A 30 -13.14 -5.52 -6.01
CA THR A 30 -12.07 -4.74 -6.64
C THR A 30 -12.61 -3.83 -7.71
N LEU A 31 -11.90 -2.71 -7.98
CA LEU A 31 -12.36 -1.65 -8.86
C LEU A 31 -12.75 -2.16 -10.26
N TYR A 32 -11.92 -3.02 -10.84
CA TYR A 32 -12.13 -3.55 -12.19
C TYR A 32 -12.64 -5.01 -12.23
N GLY A 33 -12.72 -5.67 -11.07
CA GLY A 33 -13.16 -7.07 -10.97
C GLY A 33 -12.23 -8.09 -11.61
N THR A 34 -11.05 -7.68 -12.06
CA THR A 34 -10.03 -8.53 -12.68
C THR A 34 -8.79 -8.62 -11.82
N ILE A 35 -8.05 -9.71 -11.95
CA ILE A 35 -6.86 -9.99 -11.15
C ILE A 35 -5.71 -8.99 -11.40
N ASN A 36 -5.73 -8.32 -12.54
CA ASN A 36 -4.73 -7.31 -12.90
C ASN A 36 -4.99 -5.94 -12.26
N GLU A 37 -6.23 -5.65 -11.86
CA GLU A 37 -6.67 -4.39 -11.25
C GLU A 37 -6.35 -3.12 -12.06
N MET A 38 -6.16 -3.25 -13.37
CA MET A 38 -6.02 -2.14 -14.32
C MET A 38 -7.13 -2.18 -15.36
N SER A 39 -7.63 -1.02 -15.78
CA SER A 39 -8.52 -0.91 -16.94
C SER A 39 -7.81 -1.27 -18.24
N ASP A 40 -8.58 -1.52 -19.28
CA ASP A 40 -8.02 -1.80 -20.62
C ASP A 40 -7.15 -0.63 -21.14
N VAL A 41 -7.57 0.61 -20.87
CA VAL A 41 -6.81 1.80 -21.28
C VAL A 41 -5.50 1.92 -20.49
N GLU A 42 -5.49 1.62 -19.21
CA GLU A 42 -4.28 1.65 -18.37
C GLU A 42 -3.27 0.59 -18.81
N ARG A 43 -3.73 -0.62 -19.12
CA ARG A 43 -2.87 -1.69 -19.67
C ARG A 43 -2.24 -1.28 -20.99
N LYS A 44 -3.02 -0.69 -21.91
CA LYS A 44 -2.55 -0.17 -23.19
C LYS A 44 -1.57 0.98 -23.02
N PHE A 45 -1.85 1.89 -22.08
CA PHE A 45 -0.96 3.01 -21.74
C PHE A 45 0.41 2.51 -21.27
N LEU A 46 0.44 1.60 -20.27
CA LEU A 46 1.68 1.02 -19.77
C LEU A 46 2.46 0.30 -20.86
N ASN A 47 1.80 -0.57 -21.62
CA ASN A 47 2.40 -1.27 -22.76
C ASN A 47 3.01 -0.28 -23.77
N GLY A 48 2.26 0.74 -24.16
CA GLY A 48 2.69 1.72 -25.16
C GLY A 48 3.84 2.61 -24.71
N ILE A 49 3.90 2.99 -23.41
CA ILE A 49 5.08 3.68 -22.84
C ILE A 49 6.33 2.81 -23.00
N ILE A 50 6.25 1.54 -22.60
CA ILE A 50 7.40 0.62 -22.65
C ILE A 50 7.83 0.36 -24.09
N ARG A 51 6.89 0.11 -25.01
CA ARG A 51 7.19 -0.18 -26.42
C ARG A 51 7.79 1.01 -27.16
N GLN A 52 7.39 2.25 -26.83
CA GLN A 52 7.99 3.45 -27.40
C GLN A 52 9.34 3.78 -26.78
N LEU A 53 9.48 3.61 -25.45
CA LEU A 53 10.72 3.90 -24.73
C LEU A 53 11.81 2.86 -25.01
N LYS A 54 11.44 1.58 -25.14
CA LYS A 54 12.34 0.42 -25.25
C LYS A 54 13.39 0.39 -24.12
N PRO A 55 12.94 0.42 -22.86
CA PRO A 55 13.84 0.48 -21.71
C PRO A 55 14.62 -0.83 -21.56
N LYS A 56 15.88 -0.74 -21.13
CA LYS A 56 16.71 -1.90 -20.79
C LYS A 56 16.59 -2.29 -19.32
N LYS A 57 16.47 -1.31 -18.42
CA LYS A 57 16.36 -1.52 -17.00
C LYS A 57 15.07 -0.92 -16.45
N ILE A 58 14.21 -1.77 -15.97
CA ILE A 58 12.89 -1.40 -15.49
C ILE A 58 12.80 -1.76 -14.01
N LEU A 59 12.30 -0.82 -13.19
CA LEU A 59 11.92 -1.03 -11.80
C LEU A 59 10.39 -1.06 -11.69
N GLU A 60 9.86 -2.00 -10.94
CA GLU A 60 8.46 -2.03 -10.53
C GLU A 60 8.42 -2.09 -9.01
N ILE A 61 7.64 -1.20 -8.40
CA ILE A 61 7.42 -1.16 -6.95
C ILE A 61 5.92 -1.34 -6.70
N GLY A 62 5.59 -2.44 -6.01
CA GLY A 62 4.23 -2.98 -5.93
C GLY A 62 3.95 -3.98 -7.05
N VAL A 63 3.75 -5.23 -6.68
CA VAL A 63 3.63 -6.37 -7.62
C VAL A 63 2.29 -7.08 -7.47
N SER A 64 1.82 -7.22 -6.22
CA SER A 64 0.58 -7.96 -5.92
C SER A 64 0.58 -9.35 -6.56
N ALA A 65 -0.44 -9.70 -7.36
CA ALA A 65 -0.49 -10.99 -8.08
C ALA A 65 0.53 -11.09 -9.23
N GLY A 66 1.05 -9.98 -9.75
CA GLY A 66 1.98 -9.90 -10.88
C GLY A 66 1.34 -9.54 -12.22
N GLY A 67 0.16 -8.92 -12.21
CA GLY A 67 -0.54 -8.53 -13.42
C GLY A 67 0.22 -7.47 -14.23
N SER A 68 0.67 -6.40 -13.59
CA SER A 68 1.53 -5.37 -14.19
C SER A 68 2.87 -5.92 -14.64
N SER A 69 3.49 -6.81 -13.85
CA SER A 69 4.73 -7.52 -14.21
C SER A 69 4.59 -8.27 -15.54
N ILE A 70 3.46 -8.97 -15.76
CA ILE A 70 3.20 -9.69 -17.02
C ILE A 70 3.10 -8.72 -18.21
N ILE A 71 2.43 -7.57 -18.03
CA ILE A 71 2.34 -6.55 -19.09
C ILE A 71 3.74 -6.04 -19.46
N ILE A 72 4.56 -5.69 -18.46
CA ILE A 72 5.92 -5.20 -18.65
C ILE A 72 6.78 -6.25 -19.34
N LEU A 73 6.79 -7.49 -18.83
CA LEU A 73 7.58 -8.60 -19.38
C LEU A 73 7.19 -8.91 -20.82
N ASN A 74 5.90 -8.95 -21.13
CA ASN A 74 5.42 -9.16 -22.50
C ASN A 74 5.83 -7.99 -23.40
N ALA A 75 5.78 -6.75 -22.92
CA ALA A 75 6.20 -5.58 -23.69
C ALA A 75 7.70 -5.56 -24.02
N ILE A 76 8.54 -6.17 -23.17
CA ILE A 76 10.00 -6.21 -23.36
C ILE A 76 10.50 -7.55 -23.91
N LYS A 77 9.62 -8.51 -24.22
CA LYS A 77 10.02 -9.88 -24.61
C LYS A 77 11.05 -9.90 -25.74
N ASP A 78 10.89 -9.00 -26.73
CA ASP A 78 11.72 -8.89 -27.91
C ASP A 78 12.84 -7.83 -27.78
N ILE A 79 12.99 -7.20 -26.62
CA ILE A 79 14.03 -6.20 -26.39
C ILE A 79 15.24 -6.93 -25.76
N GLU A 80 16.34 -6.98 -26.51
CA GLU A 80 17.57 -7.59 -26.05
C GLU A 80 18.08 -6.88 -24.78
N GLU A 81 18.62 -7.66 -23.83
CA GLU A 81 19.14 -7.19 -22.53
C GLU A 81 18.14 -6.47 -21.62
N ALA A 82 16.86 -6.33 -22.02
CA ALA A 82 15.88 -5.72 -21.14
C ALA A 82 15.56 -6.64 -19.95
N LYS A 83 15.52 -6.05 -18.75
CA LYS A 83 15.18 -6.74 -17.50
C LYS A 83 14.23 -5.93 -16.65
N LEU A 84 13.32 -6.64 -16.01
CA LEU A 84 12.41 -6.13 -15.00
C LEU A 84 12.91 -6.55 -13.60
N TYR A 85 13.06 -5.57 -12.72
CA TYR A 85 13.31 -5.73 -11.30
C TYR A 85 12.08 -5.30 -10.55
N SER A 86 11.44 -6.20 -9.82
CA SER A 86 10.21 -5.94 -9.10
C SER A 86 10.44 -6.04 -7.59
N ILE A 87 9.88 -5.11 -6.83
CA ILE A 87 9.95 -5.05 -5.37
C ILE A 87 8.53 -5.09 -4.83
N ASP A 88 8.27 -5.93 -3.82
CA ASP A 88 7.04 -5.91 -3.04
C ASP A 88 7.35 -6.05 -1.55
N TYR A 89 6.67 -5.24 -0.72
CA TYR A 89 6.82 -5.29 0.73
C TYR A 89 6.38 -6.65 1.30
N LEU A 90 5.34 -7.24 0.72
CA LEU A 90 4.80 -8.52 1.15
C LEU A 90 5.53 -9.68 0.46
N LYS A 91 5.53 -10.85 1.12
CA LYS A 91 6.00 -12.12 0.54
C LYS A 91 4.85 -12.92 -0.06
N LYS A 92 3.65 -12.73 0.51
CA LYS A 92 2.43 -13.40 0.10
C LYS A 92 1.45 -12.40 -0.49
N TRP A 93 0.67 -12.83 -1.46
CA TRP A 93 -0.38 -12.01 -2.05
C TRP A 93 -1.44 -11.66 -0.99
N HIS A 94 -1.70 -10.40 -0.79
CA HIS A 94 -2.54 -9.92 0.32
C HIS A 94 -4.00 -10.37 0.26
N PHE A 95 -4.50 -10.80 -0.90
CA PHE A 95 -5.84 -11.39 -1.02
C PHE A 95 -5.88 -12.91 -0.81
N ASN A 96 -4.72 -13.60 -0.90
CA ASN A 96 -4.64 -15.04 -0.65
C ASN A 96 -3.24 -15.44 -0.16
N ASN A 97 -3.13 -15.74 1.13
CA ASN A 97 -1.87 -16.12 1.78
C ASN A 97 -1.26 -17.46 1.31
N GLU A 98 -1.99 -18.25 0.53
CA GLU A 98 -1.46 -19.48 -0.08
C GLU A 98 -0.61 -19.16 -1.32
N LYS A 99 -0.85 -18.01 -1.97
CA LYS A 99 -0.13 -17.55 -3.15
C LYS A 99 1.00 -16.60 -2.77
N ASP A 100 2.14 -16.74 -3.45
CA ASP A 100 3.23 -15.78 -3.36
C ASP A 100 2.91 -14.51 -4.14
N VAL A 101 3.53 -13.40 -3.76
CA VAL A 101 3.58 -12.21 -4.61
C VAL A 101 4.14 -12.59 -5.99
N GLY A 102 3.53 -12.05 -7.04
CA GLY A 102 3.96 -12.30 -8.43
C GLY A 102 3.69 -13.72 -8.95
N TYR A 103 2.82 -14.49 -8.28
CA TYR A 103 2.55 -15.89 -8.65
C TYR A 103 2.06 -16.05 -10.08
N LEU A 104 1.35 -15.07 -10.64
CA LEU A 104 0.86 -15.14 -12.03
C LEU A 104 1.99 -15.26 -13.04
N VAL A 105 3.11 -14.57 -12.83
CA VAL A 105 4.29 -14.68 -13.72
C VAL A 105 4.80 -16.11 -13.69
N LYS A 106 4.98 -16.69 -12.50
CA LYS A 106 5.48 -18.07 -12.33
C LYS A 106 4.55 -19.13 -12.89
N GLU A 107 3.23 -18.99 -12.66
CA GLU A 107 2.24 -20.00 -13.04
C GLU A 107 1.80 -19.89 -14.51
N LYS A 108 1.72 -18.68 -15.06
CA LYS A 108 1.12 -18.41 -16.38
C LYS A 108 2.11 -17.93 -17.45
N CYS A 109 3.21 -17.29 -17.04
CA CYS A 109 4.16 -16.65 -17.93
C CYS A 109 5.64 -17.03 -17.61
N ASN A 110 5.87 -18.24 -17.13
CA ASN A 110 7.22 -18.69 -16.73
C ASN A 110 8.27 -18.58 -17.87
N TYR A 111 7.83 -18.60 -19.12
CA TYR A 111 8.70 -18.42 -20.30
C TYR A 111 9.32 -16.99 -20.40
N LEU A 112 8.84 -16.04 -19.58
CA LEU A 112 9.39 -14.68 -19.45
C LEU A 112 10.28 -14.50 -18.20
N SER A 113 10.42 -15.53 -17.37
CA SER A 113 11.06 -15.46 -16.06
C SER A 113 12.56 -15.14 -16.10
N ASP A 114 13.23 -15.40 -17.22
CA ASP A 114 14.66 -15.06 -17.42
C ASP A 114 14.91 -13.55 -17.46
N LYS A 115 13.88 -12.76 -17.82
CA LYS A 115 13.93 -11.31 -17.83
C LYS A 115 13.45 -10.66 -16.52
N TRP A 116 13.08 -11.44 -15.52
CA TRP A 116 12.46 -10.98 -14.29
C TRP A 116 13.24 -11.33 -13.03
N LYS A 117 13.44 -10.34 -12.15
CA LYS A 117 13.98 -10.56 -10.80
C LYS A 117 13.05 -9.93 -9.77
N LEU A 118 12.50 -10.76 -8.88
CA LEU A 118 11.56 -10.36 -7.84
C LEU A 118 12.25 -10.32 -6.47
N TYR A 119 12.06 -9.22 -5.76
CA TYR A 119 12.46 -9.01 -4.37
C TYR A 119 11.22 -8.84 -3.51
N THR A 120 11.16 -9.50 -2.35
CA THR A 120 10.00 -9.44 -1.46
C THR A 120 10.40 -9.37 0.01
N GLY A 121 9.51 -8.79 0.84
CA GLY A 121 9.67 -8.79 2.29
C GLY A 121 10.49 -7.63 2.83
N GLY A 122 10.48 -6.49 2.16
CA GLY A 122 11.12 -5.26 2.61
C GLY A 122 10.74 -4.06 1.75
N VAL A 123 11.13 -2.88 2.18
CA VAL A 123 10.96 -1.63 1.45
C VAL A 123 11.99 -1.50 0.31
N THR A 124 11.78 -0.56 -0.59
CA THR A 124 12.68 -0.27 -1.71
C THR A 124 14.15 -0.13 -1.27
N ALA A 125 14.40 0.50 -0.12
CA ALA A 125 15.75 0.70 0.42
C ALA A 125 16.52 -0.60 0.72
N ASN A 126 15.83 -1.73 0.92
CA ASN A 126 16.50 -3.02 1.15
C ASN A 126 17.17 -3.58 -0.11
N PHE A 127 16.72 -3.20 -1.30
CA PHE A 127 17.05 -3.90 -2.53
C PHE A 127 17.63 -3.00 -3.62
N ILE A 128 17.35 -1.69 -3.58
CA ILE A 128 17.69 -0.77 -4.68
C ILE A 128 19.19 -0.68 -4.97
N GLU A 129 20.05 -0.83 -3.95
CA GLU A 129 21.50 -0.82 -4.13
C GLU A 129 21.99 -2.06 -4.91
N GLU A 130 21.39 -3.23 -4.68
CA GLU A 130 21.69 -4.43 -5.45
C GLU A 130 21.17 -4.31 -6.89
N ILE A 131 20.00 -3.73 -7.06
CA ILE A 131 19.45 -3.43 -8.39
C ILE A 131 20.37 -2.45 -9.11
N GLY A 132 20.86 -1.41 -8.42
CA GLY A 132 21.81 -0.41 -8.92
C GLY A 132 21.17 0.63 -9.83
N GLY A 133 21.96 1.62 -10.21
CA GLY A 133 21.55 2.77 -11.02
C GLY A 133 21.17 2.46 -12.47
N ASP A 134 21.07 3.53 -13.27
CA ASP A 134 20.73 3.47 -14.70
C ASP A 134 19.34 2.92 -15.01
N ILE A 135 18.36 3.16 -14.13
CA ILE A 135 16.97 2.76 -14.34
C ILE A 135 16.32 3.66 -15.39
N ASP A 136 15.84 3.06 -16.48
CA ASP A 136 15.20 3.76 -17.61
C ASP A 136 13.73 4.08 -17.35
N LEU A 137 13.03 3.17 -16.65
CA LEU A 137 11.62 3.28 -16.32
C LEU A 137 11.34 2.72 -14.93
N CYS A 138 10.50 3.43 -14.15
CA CYS A 138 9.92 2.91 -12.91
C CYS A 138 8.39 2.90 -13.03
N LEU A 139 7.76 1.77 -12.68
CA LEU A 139 6.33 1.71 -12.34
C LEU A 139 6.20 1.78 -10.83
N LEU A 140 5.43 2.74 -10.34
CA LEU A 140 5.12 2.92 -8.91
C LEU A 140 3.63 2.67 -8.67
N ASP A 141 3.33 1.61 -7.92
CA ASP A 141 1.97 1.14 -7.66
C ASP A 141 1.93 0.40 -6.30
N THR A 142 1.94 1.14 -5.18
CA THR A 142 2.15 0.55 -3.85
C THR A 142 0.95 0.72 -2.90
N ALA A 143 1.11 1.44 -1.81
CA ALA A 143 0.13 1.50 -0.71
C ALA A 143 -1.03 2.48 -0.95
N HIS A 144 -0.90 3.41 -1.89
CA HIS A 144 -1.82 4.51 -2.21
C HIS A 144 -2.11 5.44 -1.03
N ARG A 145 -1.23 5.44 -0.02
CA ARG A 145 -1.38 6.21 1.21
C ARG A 145 -0.03 6.68 1.74
N ASN A 146 -0.02 7.91 2.26
CA ASN A 146 1.17 8.48 2.89
C ASN A 146 1.59 7.63 4.12
N PRO A 147 2.88 7.29 4.26
CA PRO A 147 4.05 7.81 3.52
C PRO A 147 4.50 6.96 2.31
N GLY A 148 3.80 5.88 1.93
CA GLY A 148 4.22 4.86 0.97
C GLY A 148 4.92 5.42 -0.27
N GLU A 149 4.17 5.91 -1.26
CA GLU A 149 4.70 6.34 -2.55
C GLU A 149 5.71 7.48 -2.44
N PHE A 150 5.55 8.38 -1.45
CA PHE A 150 6.52 9.47 -1.26
C PHE A 150 7.86 8.95 -0.78
N MET A 151 7.86 7.98 0.14
CA MET A 151 9.09 7.34 0.60
C MET A 151 9.72 6.51 -0.53
N ASP A 152 8.92 5.71 -1.25
CA ASP A 152 9.42 4.89 -2.35
C ASP A 152 10.06 5.78 -3.43
N PHE A 153 9.38 6.87 -3.82
CA PHE A 153 9.93 7.83 -4.77
C PHE A 153 11.31 8.35 -4.34
N LEU A 154 11.45 8.79 -3.09
CA LEU A 154 12.72 9.30 -2.56
C LEU A 154 13.79 8.20 -2.50
N MET A 155 13.41 6.92 -2.27
CA MET A 155 14.35 5.81 -2.23
C MET A 155 14.91 5.44 -3.60
N PHE A 156 14.09 5.45 -4.66
CA PHE A 156 14.56 5.04 -5.99
C PHE A 156 15.04 6.19 -6.89
N LEU A 157 14.63 7.44 -6.63
CA LEU A 157 14.96 8.57 -7.50
C LEU A 157 16.46 8.71 -7.81
N PRO A 158 17.39 8.55 -6.85
CA PRO A 158 18.83 8.66 -7.12
C PRO A 158 19.37 7.60 -8.10
N TYR A 159 18.61 6.54 -8.34
CA TYR A 159 19.01 5.43 -9.22
C TYR A 159 18.43 5.55 -10.64
N MET A 160 17.59 6.58 -10.87
CA MET A 160 17.01 6.84 -12.18
C MET A 160 18.01 7.51 -13.11
N LYS A 161 17.97 7.17 -14.39
CA LYS A 161 18.68 7.90 -15.43
C LYS A 161 18.12 9.32 -15.64
N LYS A 162 18.92 10.16 -16.22
CA LYS A 162 18.43 11.43 -16.79
C LYS A 162 17.38 11.15 -17.84
N ASN A 163 16.28 11.93 -17.83
CA ASN A 163 15.14 11.76 -18.73
C ASN A 163 14.47 10.37 -18.63
N ALA A 164 14.68 9.64 -17.53
CA ALA A 164 13.96 8.41 -17.27
C ALA A 164 12.46 8.68 -17.12
N VAL A 165 11.67 7.63 -17.22
CA VAL A 165 10.21 7.72 -17.13
C VAL A 165 9.73 7.08 -15.83
N ILE A 166 8.90 7.79 -15.08
CA ILE A 166 8.14 7.23 -13.96
C ILE A 166 6.69 7.08 -14.40
N VAL A 167 6.17 5.88 -14.36
CA VAL A 167 4.74 5.60 -14.51
C VAL A 167 4.15 5.46 -13.10
N ILE A 168 3.08 6.19 -12.81
CA ILE A 168 2.40 6.15 -11.52
C ILE A 168 0.98 5.67 -11.77
N HIS A 169 0.60 4.59 -11.10
CA HIS A 169 -0.77 4.11 -11.06
C HIS A 169 -1.56 4.82 -9.97
N ASP A 170 -2.88 4.73 -10.00
CA ASP A 170 -3.79 5.31 -9.01
C ASP A 170 -3.73 6.84 -8.84
N ILE A 171 -3.33 7.57 -9.89
CA ILE A 171 -3.27 9.05 -9.84
C ILE A 171 -4.64 9.70 -9.63
N MET A 172 -5.73 9.00 -9.94
CA MET A 172 -7.12 9.45 -9.76
C MET A 172 -7.89 8.64 -8.72
N PHE A 173 -7.23 7.76 -7.96
CA PHE A 173 -7.87 6.82 -7.04
C PHE A 173 -8.79 7.50 -6.02
N HIS A 174 -8.40 8.66 -5.50
CA HIS A 174 -9.21 9.46 -4.57
C HIS A 174 -10.54 9.94 -5.17
N THR A 175 -10.69 10.00 -6.50
CA THR A 175 -11.92 10.44 -7.17
C THR A 175 -12.97 9.34 -7.27
N PHE A 176 -12.60 8.08 -7.08
CA PHE A 176 -13.54 6.96 -7.06
C PHE A 176 -14.33 6.84 -5.76
N ASN A 177 -14.16 7.78 -4.85
CA ASN A 177 -14.83 7.81 -3.54
C ASN A 177 -14.59 6.57 -2.67
N ILE A 178 -13.49 5.86 -2.94
CA ILE A 178 -13.08 4.66 -2.19
C ILE A 178 -12.42 5.08 -0.88
N ASP A 179 -11.46 6.00 -0.95
CA ASP A 179 -10.79 6.60 0.22
C ASP A 179 -10.27 8.00 -0.17
N PRO A 180 -10.88 9.09 0.34
CA PRO A 180 -10.41 10.45 0.05
C PRO A 180 -8.95 10.71 0.46
N GLN A 181 -8.40 9.91 1.39
CA GLN A 181 -6.99 10.00 1.81
C GLN A 181 -6.03 9.30 0.83
N ALA A 182 -6.54 8.56 -0.15
CA ALA A 182 -5.74 7.90 -1.18
C ALA A 182 -5.36 8.86 -2.32
N SER A 183 -4.88 10.07 -1.97
CA SER A 183 -4.46 11.11 -2.94
C SER A 183 -2.95 11.13 -3.19
N THR A 184 -2.19 10.24 -2.55
CA THR A 184 -0.73 10.22 -2.55
C THR A 184 -0.15 10.14 -3.96
N CYS A 185 -0.66 9.20 -4.76
CA CYS A 185 -0.23 9.01 -6.16
C CYS A 185 -0.52 10.24 -7.02
N GLY A 186 -1.72 10.84 -6.87
CA GLY A 186 -2.09 12.06 -7.59
C GLY A 186 -1.24 13.26 -7.20
N LEU A 187 -0.95 13.43 -5.90
CA LEU A 187 -0.08 14.50 -5.42
C LEU A 187 1.36 14.32 -5.94
N LEU A 188 1.89 13.11 -5.84
CA LEU A 188 3.22 12.79 -6.35
C LEU A 188 3.31 13.06 -7.85
N PHE A 189 2.34 12.57 -8.64
CA PHE A 189 2.27 12.81 -10.06
C PHE A 189 2.29 14.30 -10.42
N ASN A 190 1.56 15.12 -9.66
CA ASN A 190 1.48 16.56 -9.91
C ASN A 190 2.75 17.32 -9.48
N THR A 191 3.45 16.88 -8.44
CA THR A 191 4.63 17.58 -7.89
C THR A 191 5.94 17.22 -8.60
N ILE A 192 6.09 15.99 -9.13
CA ILE A 192 7.31 15.61 -9.87
C ILE A 192 7.51 16.56 -11.06
N LYS A 193 8.69 17.18 -11.13
CA LYS A 193 9.09 18.04 -12.25
C LYS A 193 9.40 17.19 -13.48
N GLY A 194 8.81 17.57 -14.59
CA GLY A 194 9.01 16.86 -15.86
C GLY A 194 7.80 16.94 -16.79
N LYS A 195 7.95 16.34 -17.96
CA LYS A 195 6.88 16.29 -18.94
C LYS A 195 5.89 15.19 -18.58
N LYS A 196 4.66 15.60 -18.26
CA LYS A 196 3.57 14.70 -17.92
C LYS A 196 2.86 14.15 -19.16
N ILE A 197 2.50 12.89 -19.11
CA ILE A 197 1.74 12.17 -20.14
C ILE A 197 0.56 11.51 -19.43
N THR A 198 -0.64 11.77 -19.91
CA THR A 198 -1.88 11.16 -19.45
C THR A 198 -2.71 10.70 -20.66
N THR A 199 -3.69 9.86 -20.41
CA THR A 199 -4.67 9.45 -21.42
C THR A 199 -6.08 9.60 -20.88
N LYS A 200 -7.09 9.35 -21.71
CA LYS A 200 -8.49 9.44 -21.34
C LYS A 200 -9.07 8.06 -21.10
N ASP A 201 -9.87 7.95 -20.05
CA ASP A 201 -10.66 6.78 -19.73
C ASP A 201 -12.04 7.22 -19.25
N ASN A 202 -13.09 6.62 -19.78
CA ASN A 202 -14.47 6.89 -19.40
C ASN A 202 -14.96 5.97 -18.25
N PHE A 203 -14.06 5.19 -17.66
CA PHE A 203 -14.40 4.28 -16.58
C PHE A 203 -14.89 5.08 -15.36
N ASN A 204 -16.06 4.68 -14.81
CA ASN A 204 -16.69 5.30 -13.64
C ASN A 204 -16.90 6.83 -13.71
N ASN A 205 -17.05 7.41 -14.90
CA ASN A 205 -17.25 8.86 -15.06
C ASN A 205 -16.18 9.70 -14.34
N ASN A 206 -14.93 9.33 -14.44
CA ASN A 206 -13.81 10.06 -13.86
C ASN A 206 -13.87 11.55 -14.19
N VAL A 207 -13.44 12.38 -13.24
CA VAL A 207 -13.37 13.83 -13.44
C VAL A 207 -12.47 14.12 -14.64
N GLY A 208 -13.03 14.76 -15.68
CA GLY A 208 -12.31 15.08 -16.92
C GLY A 208 -11.93 13.87 -17.76
N ASN A 209 -12.46 12.68 -17.47
CA ASN A 209 -12.12 11.42 -18.15
C ASN A 209 -10.60 11.13 -18.17
N VAL A 210 -9.86 11.52 -17.16
CA VAL A 210 -8.43 11.19 -17.01
C VAL A 210 -8.34 9.74 -16.54
N ALA A 211 -7.52 8.94 -17.19
CA ALA A 211 -7.22 7.58 -16.75
C ALA A 211 -6.51 7.59 -15.38
N ASN A 212 -6.67 6.50 -14.63
CA ASN A 212 -6.08 6.35 -13.30
C ASN A 212 -4.57 6.00 -13.35
N ILE A 213 -3.91 6.31 -14.45
CA ILE A 213 -2.48 6.11 -14.70
C ILE A 213 -1.88 7.32 -15.40
N GLY A 214 -0.64 7.65 -15.06
CA GLY A 214 0.09 8.73 -15.72
C GLY A 214 1.58 8.44 -15.76
N ALA A 215 2.30 9.13 -16.64
CA ALA A 215 3.74 9.03 -16.73
C ALA A 215 4.39 10.41 -16.69
N VAL A 216 5.59 10.49 -16.10
CA VAL A 216 6.41 11.69 -16.06
C VAL A 216 7.76 11.36 -16.67
N ILE A 217 8.16 12.09 -17.70
CA ILE A 217 9.56 12.11 -18.17
C ILE A 217 10.29 13.09 -17.27
N LEU A 218 11.23 12.60 -16.47
CA LEU A 218 11.93 13.39 -15.48
C LEU A 218 12.74 14.53 -16.12
N ASP A 219 12.68 15.71 -15.52
CA ASP A 219 13.60 16.79 -15.84
C ASP A 219 15.00 16.49 -15.30
N ASP A 220 16.03 16.97 -15.99
CA ASP A 220 17.44 16.80 -15.59
C ASP A 220 17.73 17.40 -14.21
N ASN A 221 16.96 18.42 -13.81
CA ASN A 221 17.13 19.19 -12.57
C ASN A 221 16.18 18.73 -11.45
N ILE A 222 15.66 17.49 -11.51
CA ILE A 222 14.69 16.99 -10.50
C ILE A 222 15.26 17.07 -9.07
N MET A 223 16.57 16.88 -8.91
CA MET A 223 17.23 16.93 -7.61
C MET A 223 17.31 18.36 -7.02
N ASP A 224 17.25 19.40 -7.84
CA ASP A 224 17.25 20.80 -7.35
C ASP A 224 15.97 21.15 -6.57
N ASN A 225 14.89 20.37 -6.78
CA ASN A 225 13.60 20.55 -6.12
C ASN A 225 13.29 19.44 -5.12
N ILE A 226 14.29 18.69 -4.69
CA ILE A 226 14.07 17.50 -3.87
C ILE A 226 13.44 17.81 -2.50
N LEU A 227 13.69 18.98 -1.94
CA LEU A 227 13.07 19.46 -0.71
C LEU A 227 11.53 19.42 -0.81
N GLU A 228 10.95 19.80 -1.95
CA GLU A 228 9.50 19.79 -2.16
C GLU A 228 8.92 18.39 -1.93
N HIS A 229 9.66 17.35 -2.31
CA HIS A 229 9.23 15.94 -2.13
C HIS A 229 9.40 15.45 -0.69
N PHE A 230 10.45 15.92 0.02
CA PHE A 230 10.56 15.66 1.45
C PHE A 230 9.43 16.31 2.25
N LEU A 231 8.99 17.52 1.85
CA LEU A 231 7.88 18.21 2.49
C LEU A 231 6.53 17.49 2.30
N LEU A 232 6.35 16.67 1.26
CA LEU A 232 5.15 15.84 1.11
C LEU A 232 5.01 14.82 2.26
N LEU A 233 6.11 14.39 2.86
CA LEU A 233 6.09 13.51 4.02
C LEU A 233 5.52 14.19 5.28
N MET A 234 5.38 15.52 5.32
CA MET A 234 4.72 16.24 6.42
C MET A 234 3.18 16.04 6.40
N LEU A 235 2.61 15.63 5.27
CA LEU A 235 1.18 15.30 5.18
C LEU A 235 0.85 14.14 6.13
N PRO A 236 -0.38 14.07 6.66
CA PRO A 236 -0.76 13.04 7.63
C PRO A 236 -0.44 11.62 7.15
N TRP A 237 0.28 10.87 7.96
CA TRP A 237 0.57 9.46 7.68
C TRP A 237 -0.62 8.58 8.04
N LYS A 238 -1.02 7.71 7.14
CA LYS A 238 -2.10 6.75 7.37
C LYS A 238 -1.63 5.57 8.22
N TYR A 239 -0.36 5.23 8.14
CA TYR A 239 0.28 4.17 8.90
C TYR A 239 1.72 4.56 9.27
N MET A 240 2.25 3.93 10.30
CA MET A 240 3.66 4.07 10.66
C MET A 240 4.45 2.93 10.04
N PRO A 241 5.49 3.20 9.23
CA PRO A 241 6.47 2.19 8.84
C PRO A 241 7.15 1.60 10.08
N LYS A 242 7.63 0.37 9.97
CA LYS A 242 8.39 -0.26 11.05
C LYS A 242 9.71 0.48 11.29
N ASP A 243 10.23 0.37 12.51
CA ASP A 243 11.50 1.02 12.86
C ASP A 243 12.67 0.52 12.00
N GLU A 244 12.70 -0.78 11.66
CA GLU A 244 13.70 -1.33 10.75
C GLU A 244 13.61 -0.72 9.35
N ASP A 245 12.41 -0.46 8.84
CA ASP A 245 12.19 0.16 7.52
C ASP A 245 12.65 1.62 7.53
N ILE A 246 12.40 2.35 8.61
CA ILE A 246 12.89 3.73 8.78
C ILE A 246 14.41 3.77 8.84
N ILE A 247 15.04 2.85 9.59
CA ILE A 247 16.50 2.78 9.74
C ILE A 247 17.17 2.49 8.39
N VAL A 248 16.67 1.52 7.62
CA VAL A 248 17.26 1.19 6.31
C VAL A 248 17.04 2.33 5.32
N THR A 249 15.89 3.00 5.35
CA THR A 249 15.60 4.18 4.53
C THR A 249 16.54 5.34 4.87
N GLN A 250 16.73 5.63 6.16
CA GLN A 250 17.69 6.66 6.59
C GLN A 250 19.10 6.37 6.11
N ARG A 251 19.56 5.12 6.21
CA ARG A 251 20.90 4.73 5.71
C ARG A 251 21.04 4.94 4.21
N LEU A 252 20.00 4.64 3.44
CA LEU A 252 19.97 4.90 2.00
C LEU A 252 20.00 6.40 1.73
N PHE A 253 19.16 7.18 2.40
CA PHE A 253 19.11 8.63 2.24
C PHE A 253 20.45 9.30 2.56
N SER A 254 21.17 8.84 3.59
CA SER A 254 22.47 9.37 3.96
C SER A 254 23.55 9.23 2.88
N LYS A 255 23.31 8.42 1.85
CA LYS A 255 24.22 8.26 0.71
C LYS A 255 23.93 9.21 -0.43
N HIS A 256 22.72 9.77 -0.49
CA HIS A 256 22.21 10.46 -1.67
C HIS A 256 21.72 11.88 -1.40
N TYR A 257 21.39 12.21 -0.15
CA TYR A 257 20.78 13.48 0.25
C TYR A 257 21.63 14.21 1.28
N SER A 258 21.45 15.54 1.39
CA SER A 258 22.17 16.35 2.37
C SER A 258 21.77 16.00 3.80
N GLN A 259 22.64 16.31 4.77
CA GLN A 259 22.35 16.07 6.18
C GLN A 259 21.10 16.81 6.63
N GLU A 260 20.85 18.02 6.11
CA GLU A 260 19.65 18.81 6.45
C GLU A 260 18.36 18.09 6.03
N LEU A 261 18.34 17.41 4.87
CA LEU A 261 17.18 16.64 4.42
C LEU A 261 16.98 15.36 5.26
N ILE A 262 18.06 14.76 5.73
CA ILE A 262 17.99 13.61 6.64
C ILE A 262 17.45 14.03 8.00
N ASP A 263 17.92 15.15 8.54
CA ASP A 263 17.43 15.71 9.81
C ASP A 263 15.93 16.10 9.70
N LEU A 264 15.54 16.67 8.56
CA LEU A 264 14.12 16.92 8.25
C LEU A 264 13.32 15.64 8.23
N PHE A 265 13.77 14.60 7.53
CA PHE A 265 13.11 13.28 7.50
C PHE A 265 12.91 12.70 8.89
N LEU A 266 13.96 12.68 9.71
CA LEU A 266 13.89 12.16 11.08
C LEU A 266 12.93 12.96 11.97
N SER A 267 12.91 14.28 11.80
CA SER A 267 11.98 15.18 12.50
C SER A 267 10.53 14.88 12.12
N ILE A 268 10.26 14.65 10.83
CA ILE A 268 8.94 14.25 10.32
C ILE A 268 8.52 12.89 10.89
N VAL A 269 9.42 11.90 10.88
CA VAL A 269 9.18 10.58 11.49
C VAL A 269 8.79 10.71 12.96
N LEU A 270 9.55 11.50 13.73
CA LEU A 270 9.27 11.71 15.15
C LEU A 270 7.92 12.40 15.37
N MET A 271 7.60 13.42 14.58
CA MET A 271 6.30 14.10 14.62
C MET A 271 5.15 13.11 14.41
N HIS A 272 5.24 12.26 13.38
CA HIS A 272 4.18 11.28 13.10
C HIS A 272 4.10 10.18 14.15
N LYS A 273 5.23 9.68 14.68
CA LYS A 273 5.22 8.76 15.82
C LYS A 273 4.47 9.32 17.01
N ASN A 274 4.75 10.57 17.38
CA ASN A 274 4.06 11.26 18.49
C ASN A 274 2.55 11.39 18.22
N ASN A 275 2.16 11.80 17.00
CA ASN A 275 0.75 11.94 16.63
C ASN A 275 0.01 10.60 16.65
N HIS A 276 0.62 9.52 16.17
CA HIS A 276 0.02 8.18 16.25
C HIS A 276 -0.15 7.70 17.69
N THR A 277 0.81 7.97 18.56
CA THR A 277 0.73 7.61 19.97
C THR A 277 -0.40 8.36 20.68
N ILE A 278 -0.53 9.67 20.43
CA ILE A 278 -1.61 10.49 21.00
C ILE A 278 -2.98 9.99 20.52
N ASN A 279 -3.15 9.74 19.22
CA ASN A 279 -4.40 9.25 18.66
C ASN A 279 -4.76 7.85 19.19
N TYR A 280 -3.78 6.97 19.39
CA TYR A 280 -4.00 5.67 20.00
C TYR A 280 -4.51 5.80 21.43
N ASN A 281 -3.88 6.63 22.24
CA ASN A 281 -4.28 6.87 23.63
C ASN A 281 -5.66 7.54 23.73
N SER A 282 -5.97 8.51 22.87
CA SER A 282 -7.28 9.15 22.85
C SER A 282 -8.42 8.22 22.44
N ASN A 283 -8.14 7.18 21.63
CA ASN A 283 -9.12 6.16 21.28
C ASN A 283 -9.31 5.09 22.35
N LEU A 284 -8.35 4.91 23.27
CA LEU A 284 -8.46 3.97 24.40
C LEU A 284 -9.28 4.54 25.56
N GLU A 285 -9.21 5.84 25.83
CA GLU A 285 -9.93 6.47 26.93
C GLU A 285 -11.45 6.17 26.94
N PRO A 286 -12.19 6.35 25.83
CA PRO A 286 -13.61 5.99 25.78
C PRO A 286 -13.89 4.51 26.03
N GLN A 287 -12.99 3.61 25.58
CA GLN A 287 -13.13 2.16 25.79
C GLN A 287 -12.91 1.78 27.25
N ILE A 288 -11.94 2.43 27.91
CA ILE A 288 -11.67 2.25 29.35
C ILE A 288 -12.87 2.72 30.16
N VAL A 289 -13.47 3.87 29.81
CA VAL A 289 -14.68 4.39 30.48
C VAL A 289 -15.85 3.43 30.30
N ASP A 290 -16.09 2.89 29.11
CA ASP A 290 -17.15 1.91 28.86
C ASP A 290 -16.95 0.62 29.65
N LEU A 291 -15.73 0.09 29.69
CA LEU A 291 -15.38 -1.09 30.48
C LEU A 291 -15.62 -0.88 31.98
N ASN A 292 -15.21 0.27 32.53
CA ASN A 292 -15.41 0.61 33.93
C ASN A 292 -16.91 0.73 34.27
N ASN A 293 -17.72 1.31 33.38
CA ASN A 293 -19.17 1.38 33.55
C ASN A 293 -19.82 -0.02 33.54
N ARG A 294 -19.36 -0.92 32.68
CA ARG A 294 -19.84 -2.32 32.63
C ARG A 294 -19.46 -3.10 33.90
N ILE A 295 -18.23 -2.91 34.40
CA ILE A 295 -17.80 -3.53 35.66
C ILE A 295 -18.67 -3.04 36.80
N SER A 296 -18.90 -1.74 36.98
CA SER A 296 -19.75 -1.18 38.02
C SER A 296 -21.19 -1.73 37.95
N LYS A 297 -21.74 -1.88 36.76
CA LYS A 297 -23.06 -2.50 36.57
C LYS A 297 -23.10 -3.96 37.03
N LEU A 298 -22.08 -4.75 36.68
CA LEU A 298 -21.96 -6.14 37.09
C LEU A 298 -21.81 -6.29 38.62
N GLU A 299 -21.09 -5.38 39.27
CA GLU A 299 -20.94 -5.35 40.72
C GLU A 299 -22.29 -5.09 41.41
N ILE A 300 -23.09 -4.13 40.91
CA ILE A 300 -24.45 -3.85 41.38
C ILE A 300 -25.36 -5.08 41.22
N ASP A 301 -25.34 -5.69 40.04
CA ASP A 301 -26.16 -6.87 39.74
C ASP A 301 -25.78 -8.05 40.65
N ASN A 302 -24.48 -8.28 40.87
CA ASN A 302 -23.99 -9.31 41.78
C ASN A 302 -24.42 -9.08 43.22
N SER A 303 -24.33 -7.81 43.67
CA SER A 303 -24.84 -7.42 45.00
C SER A 303 -26.35 -7.71 45.15
N ASN A 304 -27.13 -7.39 44.13
CA ASN A 304 -28.58 -7.66 44.11
C ASN A 304 -28.90 -9.17 44.10
N ILE A 305 -28.13 -9.98 43.37
CA ILE A 305 -28.25 -11.43 43.37
C ILE A 305 -27.96 -11.99 44.76
N LEU A 306 -26.85 -11.54 45.40
CA LEU A 306 -26.50 -11.97 46.77
C LEU A 306 -27.61 -11.65 47.79
N LYS A 307 -28.18 -10.43 47.71
CA LYS A 307 -29.32 -10.04 48.60
C LYS A 307 -30.56 -10.94 48.34
N LYS A 308 -30.88 -11.25 47.11
CA LYS A 308 -31.98 -12.13 46.78
C LYS A 308 -31.73 -13.56 47.29
N THR A 309 -30.50 -14.08 47.11
CA THR A 309 -30.08 -15.40 47.59
C THR A 309 -30.19 -15.51 49.10
N HIS A 310 -29.68 -14.50 49.84
CA HIS A 310 -29.84 -14.49 51.28
C HIS A 310 -31.31 -14.49 51.72
N LYS A 311 -32.17 -13.72 51.06
CA LYS A 311 -33.61 -13.68 51.35
C LYS A 311 -34.25 -15.08 51.11
N ILE A 312 -33.86 -15.81 50.08
CA ILE A 312 -34.34 -17.16 49.76
C ILE A 312 -33.84 -18.12 50.85
N ILE A 313 -32.58 -18.07 51.25
CA ILE A 313 -32.00 -18.90 52.29
C ILE A 313 -32.71 -18.67 53.62
N ASP A 314 -32.98 -17.41 53.99
CA ASP A 314 -33.76 -17.09 55.19
C ASP A 314 -35.17 -17.65 55.11
N THR A 315 -35.87 -17.55 54.00
CA THR A 315 -37.21 -18.08 53.82
C THR A 315 -37.24 -19.61 53.95
N LEU A 316 -36.28 -20.30 53.33
CA LEU A 316 -36.14 -21.75 53.44
C LEU A 316 -35.77 -22.20 54.84
N ALA A 317 -34.90 -21.43 55.54
CA ALA A 317 -34.53 -21.69 56.92
C ALA A 317 -35.74 -21.69 57.87
N TRP A 318 -36.75 -20.79 57.63
CA TRP A 318 -37.96 -20.77 58.42
C TRP A 318 -38.80 -22.05 58.33
N CYS A 319 -38.65 -22.81 57.25
CA CYS A 319 -39.31 -24.11 57.08
C CYS A 319 -38.67 -25.23 57.98
N ILE A 320 -37.51 -24.97 58.57
CA ILE A 320 -36.82 -25.93 59.43
C ILE A 320 -37.37 -25.83 60.87
N PRO A 321 -38.03 -26.84 61.42
CA PRO A 321 -38.73 -26.74 62.70
C PRO A 321 -37.80 -26.66 63.94
N ILE A 322 -36.59 -27.16 63.83
CA ILE A 322 -35.60 -27.16 64.91
C ILE A 322 -34.66 -25.98 64.80
N ARG A 323 -34.66 -25.05 65.77
CA ARG A 323 -33.90 -23.81 65.78
C ARG A 323 -32.41 -24.04 65.51
N LYS A 324 -31.76 -25.01 66.15
CA LYS A 324 -30.34 -25.32 65.97
C LYS A 324 -30.00 -25.75 64.53
N TRP A 325 -30.89 -26.46 63.86
CA TRP A 325 -30.69 -26.86 62.48
C TRP A 325 -30.92 -25.72 61.51
N ARG A 326 -31.84 -24.81 61.80
CA ARG A 326 -32.11 -23.57 61.07
C ARG A 326 -30.90 -22.66 61.08
N ASP A 327 -30.28 -22.44 62.25
CA ASP A 327 -29.11 -21.59 62.38
C ASP A 327 -27.88 -22.20 61.68
N ASN A 328 -27.72 -23.52 61.77
CA ASN A 328 -26.69 -24.25 60.99
C ASN A 328 -26.89 -24.15 59.47
N PHE A 329 -28.14 -24.15 58.99
CA PHE A 329 -28.44 -23.98 57.57
C PHE A 329 -28.08 -22.57 57.10
N ARG A 330 -28.46 -21.53 57.82
CA ARG A 330 -28.10 -20.12 57.51
C ARG A 330 -26.60 -19.89 57.47
N ASN A 331 -25.85 -20.52 58.34
CA ASN A 331 -24.40 -20.34 58.43
C ASN A 331 -23.62 -21.18 57.37
N LYS A 332 -24.25 -21.98 56.60
CA LYS A 332 -23.63 -22.80 55.54
C LYS A 332 -23.57 -22.10 54.21
N PHE A 333 -24.34 -21.04 54.01
CA PHE A 333 -24.49 -20.26 52.76
C PHE A 333 -24.33 -18.77 53.05
#